data_864a5523e0e9480ec48f80c2f7da7e08
#
_entry.id   864a5523e0e9480ec48f80c2f7da7e08
#
_cell.length_a   1.000
_cell.length_b   1.000
_cell.length_c   1.000
_cell.angle_alpha   90.00
_cell.angle_beta   90.00
_cell.angle_gamma   90.00
#
_symmetry.space_group_name_H-M   'P 1'
#
loop_
_entity.id
_entity.type
_entity.pdbx_description
1 polymer ?
#
loop_
_entity_poly.entity_id
_entity_poly.type
_entity_poly.pdbx_seq_one_letter_code
_entity_poly.pdbx_strand_id
1 'polypeptide(L)'
;MDIKIVSRFDSSKIIVCGEYENIKDCIEKNRDKSFYGASLRGADLRWADLQGANLRGANLRGADLQGADGKKLEIISNNILMFGGFGRENRCTYAFKTKEGIFIQCGCWLGMIDEFKKVIKKTHSNTKFAKEYLMVCKLIELRYAA
;
A
#
# COMPACT_ATOMS: atom_id res chain seq x y z
N MET A 1 -15.53 18.64 3.29
CA MET A 1 -15.63 17.71 4.45
C MET A 1 -14.39 17.86 5.31
N ASP A 2 -14.55 18.09 6.57
CA ASP A 2 -13.45 18.11 7.51
C ASP A 2 -12.90 16.71 7.72
N ILE A 3 -11.67 16.51 7.30
CA ILE A 3 -10.94 15.24 7.46
C ILE A 3 -9.86 15.43 8.52
N LYS A 4 -9.78 14.47 9.42
CA LYS A 4 -8.75 14.44 10.45
C LYS A 4 -8.15 13.03 10.51
N ILE A 5 -6.87 12.92 10.19
CA ILE A 5 -6.12 11.68 10.27
C ILE A 5 -5.19 11.77 11.47
N VAL A 6 -5.31 10.81 12.38
CA VAL A 6 -4.54 10.78 13.63
C VAL A 6 -3.62 9.57 13.67
N SER A 7 -2.67 9.58 14.60
CA SER A 7 -1.80 8.43 14.86
C SER A 7 -2.60 7.25 15.43
N ARG A 8 -2.29 6.04 14.97
CA ARG A 8 -2.87 4.81 15.53
C ARG A 8 -2.37 4.54 16.95
N PHE A 9 -1.24 5.14 17.32
CA PHE A 9 -0.61 4.93 18.62
C PHE A 9 -1.06 5.95 19.66
N ASP A 10 -1.51 7.12 19.21
CA ASP A 10 -1.95 8.22 20.07
C ASP A 10 -2.97 9.08 19.31
N SER A 11 -4.24 8.92 19.64
CA SER A 11 -5.34 9.61 18.95
C SER A 11 -5.34 11.14 19.15
N SER A 12 -4.57 11.64 20.11
CA SER A 12 -4.39 13.09 20.29
C SER A 12 -3.40 13.68 19.29
N LYS A 13 -2.56 12.84 18.67
CA LYS A 13 -1.57 13.28 17.69
C LYS A 13 -2.19 13.33 16.29
N ILE A 14 -2.37 14.54 15.79
CA ILE A 14 -2.90 14.79 14.45
C ILE A 14 -1.77 14.70 13.43
N ILE A 15 -1.97 13.88 12.40
CA ILE A 15 -1.06 13.75 11.26
C ILE A 15 -1.42 14.79 10.19
N VAL A 16 -2.69 14.81 9.80
CA VAL A 16 -3.22 15.79 8.84
C VAL A 16 -4.65 16.14 9.25
N CYS A 17 -5.00 17.40 9.11
CA CYS A 17 -6.40 17.85 9.22
C CYS A 17 -6.65 18.98 8.22
N GLY A 18 -7.87 19.10 7.77
CA GLY A 18 -8.28 20.13 6.82
C GLY A 18 -9.54 19.74 6.06
N GLU A 19 -9.92 20.58 5.11
CA GLU A 19 -11.06 20.32 4.25
C GLU A 19 -10.62 19.61 2.96
N TYR A 20 -11.21 18.45 2.71
CA TYR A 20 -10.98 17.61 1.55
C TYR A 20 -12.28 16.98 1.09
N GLU A 21 -12.32 16.50 -0.15
CA GLU A 21 -13.51 15.81 -0.66
C GLU A 21 -13.74 14.48 0.08
N ASN A 22 -12.66 13.76 0.36
CA ASN A 22 -12.67 12.48 1.06
C ASN A 22 -11.26 12.14 1.53
N ILE A 23 -11.08 10.98 2.18
CA ILE A 23 -9.77 10.54 2.68
C ILE A 23 -8.78 10.33 1.54
N LYS A 24 -9.22 9.81 0.41
CA LYS A 24 -8.38 9.65 -0.79
C LYS A 24 -7.78 10.98 -1.21
N ASP A 25 -8.63 12.00 -1.38
CA ASP A 25 -8.21 13.36 -1.76
C ASP A 25 -7.23 13.95 -0.73
N CYS A 26 -7.50 13.72 0.54
CA CYS A 26 -6.62 14.14 1.63
C CYS A 26 -5.21 13.55 1.49
N ILE A 27 -5.12 12.24 1.26
CA ILE A 27 -3.83 11.56 1.12
C ILE A 27 -3.11 12.01 -0.15
N GLU A 28 -3.80 12.07 -1.27
CA GLU A 28 -3.22 12.47 -2.55
C GLU A 28 -2.64 13.89 -2.53
N LYS A 29 -3.33 14.82 -1.88
CA LYS A 29 -2.87 16.20 -1.74
C LYS A 29 -1.73 16.38 -0.72
N ASN A 30 -1.52 15.40 0.14
CA ASN A 30 -0.50 15.46 1.19
C ASN A 30 0.55 14.35 1.07
N ARG A 31 0.82 13.85 -0.13
CA ARG A 31 1.79 12.75 -0.34
C ARG A 31 3.22 13.10 0.08
N ASP A 32 3.55 14.37 0.15
CA ASP A 32 4.83 14.87 0.67
C ASP A 32 4.96 14.73 2.20
N LYS A 33 3.85 14.53 2.90
CA LYS A 33 3.83 14.32 4.35
C LYS A 33 3.94 12.84 4.68
N SER A 34 4.46 12.53 5.86
CA SER A 34 4.53 11.17 6.35
C SER A 34 3.20 10.77 6.99
N PHE A 35 2.62 9.68 6.49
CA PHE A 35 1.48 9.02 7.11
C PHE A 35 1.92 7.84 7.98
N TYR A 36 3.17 7.83 8.41
CA TYR A 36 3.68 6.78 9.30
C TYR A 36 2.78 6.63 10.52
N GLY A 37 2.34 5.40 10.74
CA GLY A 37 1.49 5.07 11.88
C GLY A 37 0.11 5.70 11.84
N ALA A 38 -0.36 6.16 10.69
CA ALA A 38 -1.69 6.76 10.56
C ALA A 38 -2.81 5.76 10.85
N SER A 39 -3.87 6.23 11.49
CA SER A 39 -5.11 5.46 11.65
C SER A 39 -6.00 5.70 10.43
N LEU A 40 -6.02 4.74 9.52
CA LEU A 40 -6.82 4.76 8.29
C LEU A 40 -7.81 3.60 8.24
N ARG A 41 -8.19 3.11 9.41
CA ARG A 41 -9.11 1.98 9.55
C ARG A 41 -10.43 2.28 8.85
N GLY A 42 -10.85 1.35 7.99
CA GLY A 42 -12.12 1.47 7.26
C GLY A 42 -12.13 2.51 6.16
N ALA A 43 -11.00 3.11 5.81
CA ALA A 43 -10.93 4.16 4.78
C ALA A 43 -11.24 3.61 3.38
N ASP A 44 -11.96 4.37 2.59
CA ASP A 44 -12.16 4.06 1.16
C ASP A 44 -10.99 4.62 0.36
N LEU A 45 -10.09 3.73 -0.04
CA LEU A 45 -8.89 4.05 -0.82
C LEU A 45 -8.96 3.50 -2.25
N ARG A 46 -10.16 3.15 -2.71
CA ARG A 46 -10.35 2.72 -4.10
C ARG A 46 -9.94 3.85 -5.04
N TRP A 47 -9.15 3.50 -6.05
CA TRP A 47 -8.63 4.44 -7.05
C TRP A 47 -7.64 5.48 -6.50
N ALA A 48 -7.21 5.36 -5.24
CA ALA A 48 -6.24 6.29 -4.66
C ALA A 48 -4.86 6.12 -5.31
N ASP A 49 -4.25 7.24 -5.66
CA ASP A 49 -2.85 7.27 -6.06
C ASP A 49 -1.98 7.36 -4.80
N LEU A 50 -1.44 6.21 -4.38
CA LEU A 50 -0.58 6.11 -3.20
C LEU A 50 0.91 6.22 -3.54
N GLN A 51 1.25 6.50 -4.79
CA GLN A 51 2.65 6.60 -5.21
C GLN A 51 3.38 7.69 -4.43
N GLY A 52 4.50 7.31 -3.80
CA GLY A 52 5.30 8.22 -2.99
C GLY A 52 4.77 8.50 -1.59
N ALA A 53 3.57 8.04 -1.24
CA ALA A 53 3.04 8.21 0.11
C ALA A 53 3.77 7.30 1.10
N ASN A 54 4.11 7.81 2.27
CA ASN A 54 4.66 6.99 3.34
C ASN A 54 3.52 6.51 4.25
N LEU A 55 3.07 5.28 4.01
CA LEU A 55 2.03 4.61 4.82
C LEU A 55 2.62 3.55 5.76
N ARG A 56 3.92 3.59 5.98
CA ARG A 56 4.62 2.63 6.83
C ARG A 56 4.02 2.62 8.24
N GLY A 57 3.68 1.42 8.71
CA GLY A 57 3.08 1.25 10.03
C GLY A 57 1.65 1.75 10.18
N ALA A 58 1.02 2.24 9.11
CA ALA A 58 -0.37 2.68 9.16
C ALA A 58 -1.32 1.52 9.43
N ASN A 59 -2.41 1.80 10.13
CA ASN A 59 -3.49 0.83 10.33
C ASN A 59 -4.54 1.00 9.24
N LEU A 60 -4.56 0.08 8.30
CA LEU A 60 -5.48 0.06 7.16
C LEU A 60 -6.51 -1.06 7.27
N ARG A 61 -6.67 -1.66 8.45
CA ARG A 61 -7.63 -2.75 8.64
C ARG A 61 -9.05 -2.29 8.29
N GLY A 62 -9.72 -3.06 7.44
CA GLY A 62 -11.05 -2.73 6.96
C GLY A 62 -11.09 -1.68 5.86
N ALA A 63 -9.96 -1.09 5.49
CA ALA A 63 -9.91 -0.17 4.37
C ALA A 63 -10.11 -0.93 3.05
N ASP A 64 -10.61 -0.22 2.05
CA ASP A 64 -10.91 -0.78 0.74
C ASP A 64 -9.91 -0.32 -0.31
N LEU A 65 -9.45 -1.27 -1.12
CA LEU A 65 -8.64 -1.03 -2.31
C LEU A 65 -9.40 -1.46 -3.56
N GLN A 66 -8.97 -0.98 -4.71
CA GLN A 66 -9.48 -1.40 -6.01
C GLN A 66 -8.58 -2.48 -6.58
N GLY A 67 -9.14 -3.68 -6.81
CA GLY A 67 -8.42 -4.75 -7.49
C GLY A 67 -8.27 -4.50 -8.99
N ALA A 68 -7.36 -5.24 -9.63
CA ALA A 68 -7.10 -5.13 -11.06
C ALA A 68 -8.32 -5.44 -11.93
N ASP A 69 -9.23 -6.28 -11.43
CA ASP A 69 -10.49 -6.65 -12.09
C ASP A 69 -11.65 -5.68 -11.80
N GLY A 70 -11.37 -4.58 -11.13
CA GLY A 70 -12.37 -3.60 -10.73
C GLY A 70 -13.11 -3.94 -9.43
N LYS A 71 -12.84 -5.09 -8.83
CA LYS A 71 -13.50 -5.49 -7.58
C LYS A 71 -12.89 -4.80 -6.38
N LYS A 72 -13.72 -4.54 -5.40
CA LYS A 72 -13.32 -4.00 -4.11
C LYS A 72 -12.57 -5.07 -3.30
N LEU A 73 -11.41 -4.72 -2.77
CA LEU A 73 -10.59 -5.57 -1.90
C LEU A 73 -10.54 -4.96 -0.51
N GLU A 74 -10.97 -5.71 0.48
CA GLU A 74 -10.91 -5.27 1.88
C GLU A 74 -9.61 -5.72 2.54
N ILE A 75 -8.88 -4.77 3.11
CA ILE A 75 -7.65 -5.04 3.86
C ILE A 75 -8.02 -5.62 5.22
N ILE A 76 -7.47 -6.79 5.54
CA ILE A 76 -7.74 -7.50 6.81
C ILE A 76 -6.61 -7.39 7.82
N SER A 77 -5.45 -6.86 7.43
CA SER A 77 -4.31 -6.68 8.32
C SER A 77 -4.21 -5.24 8.79
N ASN A 78 -3.81 -5.03 10.03
CA ASN A 78 -3.45 -3.71 10.53
C ASN A 78 -2.01 -3.32 10.22
N ASN A 79 -1.32 -4.12 9.41
CA ASN A 79 0.07 -3.94 8.99
C ASN A 79 0.14 -3.81 7.47
N ILE A 80 0.57 -2.68 6.99
CA ILE A 80 0.99 -2.50 5.59
C ILE A 80 2.51 -2.67 5.53
N LEU A 81 2.99 -3.39 4.54
CA LEU A 81 4.41 -3.53 4.28
C LEU A 81 4.80 -2.59 3.13
N MET A 82 5.90 -1.90 3.32
CA MET A 82 6.43 -0.98 2.32
C MET A 82 7.91 -1.29 2.10
N PHE A 83 8.27 -1.50 0.83
CA PHE A 83 9.65 -1.74 0.41
C PHE A 83 10.04 -0.68 -0.61
N GLY A 84 11.08 0.08 -0.32
CA GLY A 84 11.59 1.10 -1.23
C GLY A 84 12.98 0.76 -1.73
N GLY A 85 13.38 1.43 -2.82
CA GLY A 85 14.73 1.31 -3.34
C GLY A 85 15.02 0.06 -4.15
N PHE A 86 14.00 -0.64 -4.64
CA PHE A 86 14.16 -1.88 -5.41
C PHE A 86 13.80 -1.69 -6.87
N GLY A 87 14.40 -2.55 -7.70
CA GLY A 87 14.10 -2.59 -9.11
C GLY A 87 14.78 -1.49 -9.92
N ARG A 88 14.51 -1.50 -11.21
CA ARG A 88 15.18 -0.63 -12.19
C ARG A 88 14.92 0.87 -11.95
N GLU A 89 13.70 1.19 -11.54
CA GLU A 89 13.26 2.58 -11.33
C GLU A 89 13.23 2.99 -9.86
N ASN A 90 13.81 2.16 -8.99
CA ASN A 90 13.90 2.46 -7.55
C ASN A 90 12.52 2.77 -6.92
N ARG A 91 11.49 2.04 -7.35
CA ARG A 91 10.11 2.28 -6.94
C ARG A 91 9.80 1.75 -5.55
N CYS A 92 8.83 2.37 -4.93
CA CYS A 92 8.25 1.90 -3.69
C CYS A 92 7.20 0.82 -3.98
N THR A 93 7.29 -0.29 -3.24
CA THR A 93 6.34 -1.40 -3.33
C THR A 93 5.56 -1.50 -2.03
N TYR A 94 4.25 -1.49 -2.13
CA TYR A 94 3.34 -1.70 -1.01
C TYR A 94 2.73 -3.09 -1.08
N ALA A 95 2.59 -3.73 0.08
CA ALA A 95 1.90 -5.00 0.20
C ALA A 95 0.80 -4.89 1.26
N PHE A 96 -0.38 -5.40 0.90
CA PHE A 96 -1.55 -5.40 1.76
C PHE A 96 -2.12 -6.81 1.86
N LYS A 97 -2.47 -7.24 3.06
CA LYS A 97 -3.18 -8.51 3.23
C LYS A 97 -4.67 -8.26 3.12
N THR A 98 -5.30 -8.88 2.13
CA THR A 98 -6.74 -8.80 1.89
C THR A 98 -7.41 -10.15 2.12
N LYS A 99 -8.75 -10.18 2.07
CA LYS A 99 -9.51 -11.42 2.17
C LYS A 99 -9.19 -12.40 1.04
N GLU A 100 -8.84 -11.88 -0.14
CA GLU A 100 -8.52 -12.68 -1.33
C GLU A 100 -7.05 -13.12 -1.38
N GLY A 101 -6.19 -12.55 -0.55
CA GLY A 101 -4.77 -12.84 -0.51
C GLY A 101 -3.92 -11.57 -0.41
N ILE A 102 -2.66 -11.66 -0.82
CA ILE A 102 -1.73 -10.53 -0.74
C ILE A 102 -1.83 -9.70 -2.01
N PHE A 103 -2.17 -8.42 -1.84
CA PHE A 103 -2.27 -7.43 -2.91
C PHE A 103 -1.00 -6.59 -2.94
N ILE A 104 -0.47 -6.35 -4.14
CA ILE A 104 0.76 -5.58 -4.36
C ILE A 104 0.44 -4.32 -5.17
N GLN A 105 1.03 -3.22 -4.75
CA GLN A 105 1.08 -1.99 -5.54
C GLN A 105 2.54 -1.57 -5.71
N CYS A 106 3.00 -1.54 -6.96
CA CYS A 106 4.37 -1.16 -7.31
C CYS A 106 4.33 -0.13 -8.43
N GLY A 107 4.60 1.13 -8.10
CA GLY A 107 4.37 2.22 -9.04
C GLY A 107 2.89 2.29 -9.41
N CYS A 108 2.58 2.24 -10.70
CA CYS A 108 1.20 2.17 -11.18
C CYS A 108 0.68 0.74 -11.38
N TRP A 109 1.47 -0.28 -11.12
CA TRP A 109 1.02 -1.67 -11.23
C TRP A 109 0.27 -2.09 -9.97
N LEU A 110 -0.87 -2.72 -10.15
CA LEU A 110 -1.72 -3.22 -9.07
C LEU A 110 -2.09 -4.68 -9.37
N GLY A 111 -2.11 -5.52 -8.36
CA GLY A 111 -2.62 -6.88 -8.50
C GLY A 111 -2.20 -7.79 -7.37
N MET A 112 -2.57 -9.07 -7.46
CA MET A 112 -2.21 -10.06 -6.46
C MET A 112 -0.75 -10.48 -6.62
N ILE A 113 -0.14 -10.94 -5.53
CA ILE A 113 1.30 -11.25 -5.49
C ILE A 113 1.71 -12.29 -6.54
N ASP A 114 0.87 -13.28 -6.82
CA ASP A 114 1.19 -14.31 -7.82
C ASP A 114 1.25 -13.73 -9.24
N GLU A 115 0.33 -12.83 -9.56
CA GLU A 115 0.36 -12.10 -10.83
C GLU A 115 1.57 -11.16 -10.91
N PHE A 116 1.92 -10.53 -9.81
CA PHE A 116 3.12 -9.69 -9.72
C PHE A 116 4.39 -10.50 -10.04
N LYS A 117 4.52 -11.69 -9.47
CA LYS A 117 5.65 -12.59 -9.75
C LYS A 117 5.74 -12.94 -11.23
N LYS A 118 4.61 -13.25 -11.88
CA LYS A 118 4.56 -13.54 -13.32
C LYS A 118 5.01 -12.36 -14.16
N VAL A 119 4.53 -11.16 -13.84
CA VAL A 119 4.89 -9.93 -14.54
C VAL A 119 6.39 -9.65 -14.38
N ILE A 120 6.95 -9.82 -13.19
CA ILE A 120 8.37 -9.62 -12.94
C ILE A 120 9.23 -10.58 -13.76
N LYS A 121 8.88 -11.86 -13.80
CA LYS A 121 9.59 -12.87 -14.59
C LYS A 121 9.54 -12.56 -16.07
N LYS A 122 8.40 -12.10 -16.57
CA LYS A 122 8.21 -11.73 -17.98
C LYS A 122 8.96 -10.45 -18.36
N THR A 123 8.89 -9.42 -17.52
CA THR A 123 9.41 -8.07 -17.81
C THR A 123 10.92 -7.97 -17.59
N HIS A 124 11.42 -8.56 -16.52
CA HIS A 124 12.82 -8.42 -16.12
C HIS A 124 13.68 -9.68 -16.35
N SER A 125 13.03 -10.80 -16.68
CA SER A 125 13.68 -12.05 -16.99
C SER A 125 14.72 -12.47 -15.93
N ASN A 126 15.98 -12.75 -16.31
CA ASN A 126 17.05 -13.20 -15.39
C ASN A 126 17.92 -12.06 -14.85
N THR A 127 17.43 -10.81 -14.87
CA THR A 127 18.19 -9.66 -14.38
C THR A 127 18.24 -9.64 -12.84
N LYS A 128 19.16 -8.84 -12.30
CA LYS A 128 19.22 -8.62 -10.85
C LYS A 128 17.93 -7.99 -10.31
N PHE A 129 17.22 -7.19 -11.12
CA PHE A 129 15.95 -6.58 -10.72
C PHE A 129 14.85 -7.62 -10.49
N ALA A 130 14.78 -8.65 -11.35
CA ALA A 130 13.86 -9.76 -11.13
C ALA A 130 14.18 -10.49 -9.82
N LYS A 131 15.45 -10.75 -9.55
CA LYS A 131 15.90 -11.41 -8.32
C LYS A 131 15.52 -10.59 -7.09
N GLU A 132 15.76 -9.28 -7.12
CA GLU A 132 15.40 -8.36 -6.03
C GLU A 132 13.89 -8.42 -5.74
N TYR A 133 13.05 -8.25 -6.76
CA TYR A 133 11.59 -8.28 -6.61
C TYR A 133 11.09 -9.63 -6.10
N LEU A 134 11.63 -10.74 -6.60
CA LEU A 134 11.21 -12.07 -6.17
C LEU A 134 11.63 -12.33 -4.71
N MET A 135 12.75 -11.81 -4.26
CA MET A 135 13.17 -11.87 -2.86
C MET A 135 12.23 -11.04 -1.97
N VAL A 136 11.85 -9.85 -2.43
CA VAL A 136 10.86 -9.01 -1.74
C VAL A 136 9.54 -9.74 -1.62
N CYS A 137 9.08 -10.42 -2.67
CA CYS A 137 7.87 -11.24 -2.62
C CYS A 137 7.94 -12.34 -1.57
N LYS A 138 9.07 -13.05 -1.47
CA LYS A 138 9.28 -14.06 -0.43
C LYS A 138 9.19 -13.47 0.97
N LEU A 139 9.80 -12.30 1.18
CA LEU A 139 9.76 -11.62 2.46
C LEU A 139 8.34 -11.19 2.82
N ILE A 140 7.59 -10.67 1.86
CA ILE A 140 6.18 -10.30 2.03
C ILE A 140 5.34 -11.51 2.45
N GLU A 141 5.48 -12.61 1.73
CA GLU A 141 4.77 -13.85 2.04
C GLU A 141 5.10 -14.37 3.44
N LEU A 142 6.37 -14.32 3.81
CA LEU A 142 6.82 -14.74 5.15
C LEU A 142 6.21 -13.85 6.24
N ARG A 143 6.18 -12.54 6.03
CA ARG A 143 5.63 -11.59 7.01
C ARG A 143 4.14 -11.75 7.20
N TYR A 144 3.40 -12.13 6.16
CA TYR A 144 1.96 -12.33 6.23
C TYR A 144 1.57 -13.79 6.51
N ALA A 145 2.51 -14.71 6.56
CA ALA A 145 2.26 -16.07 7.03
C ALA A 145 1.85 -16.05 8.51
N ALA A 146 0.80 -16.74 8.82
CA ALA A 146 0.24 -16.74 10.17
C ALA A 146 1.14 -17.42 11.19
#